data_3fac6e7476fd9517f20c889c7fcaf527
#
_entry.id   3fac6e7476fd9517f20c889c7fcaf527
#
_cell.length_a   1.000
_cell.length_b   1.000
_cell.length_c   1.000
_cell.angle_alpha   90.00
_cell.angle_beta   90.00
_cell.angle_gamma   90.00
#
_symmetry.space_group_name_H-M   'P 1'
#
loop_
_entity.id
_entity.type
_entity.pdbx_description
1 polymer ?
#
loop_
_entity_poly.entity_id
_entity_poly.type
_entity_poly.pdbx_seq_one_letter_code
_entity_poly.pdbx_strand_id
1 'polypeptide(L)'
;SILGYDYTLDSVVTYEKALVERGSLPSEAGFETYLFNQIGEVMKSYVLKVDGEFIGASRDKAELEAMLEELKAPYMTENTVEADFTSNVVITHEYTPSDVRQDLDEMEAILTENTSGQTVYEVQKGDTFMALAFANDMTMSELEALNPGIDINRLYIGQLLNIKEEIPFLSVQTVE
;
A
#
# COMPACT_ATOMS: atom_id res chain seq x y z
N SER A 1 -1.68 18.09 13.80
CA SER A 1 -0.23 17.81 13.89
C SER A 1 0.24 17.31 12.54
N ILE A 2 1.21 17.97 11.92
CA ILE A 2 1.76 17.59 10.59
C ILE A 2 2.55 16.28 10.70
N LEU A 3 3.20 16.05 11.83
CA LEU A 3 4.03 14.86 12.08
C LEU A 3 3.26 13.67 12.64
N GLY A 4 2.02 13.84 13.09
CA GLY A 4 1.24 12.78 13.73
C GLY A 4 1.72 12.40 15.14
N TYR A 5 2.83 12.97 15.61
CA TYR A 5 3.40 12.78 16.95
C TYR A 5 3.93 14.11 17.53
N ASP A 6 4.18 14.15 18.83
CA ASP A 6 4.76 15.30 19.50
C ASP A 6 6.28 15.34 19.26
N TYR A 7 6.74 16.40 18.61
CA TYR A 7 8.16 16.64 18.34
C TYR A 7 8.69 17.74 19.27
N THR A 8 9.80 17.48 19.93
CA THR A 8 10.50 18.47 20.76
C THR A 8 11.68 19.03 20.00
N LEU A 9 11.69 20.34 19.73
CA LEU A 9 12.82 21.00 19.12
C LEU A 9 14.02 21.04 20.08
N ASP A 10 15.14 20.45 19.66
CA ASP A 10 16.41 20.52 20.40
C ASP A 10 17.09 21.89 20.23
N SER A 11 16.59 22.72 19.31
CA SER A 11 17.11 24.04 19.00
C SER A 11 16.43 25.13 19.80
N VAL A 12 17.20 26.10 20.28
CA VAL A 12 16.68 27.30 20.95
C VAL A 12 16.07 28.22 19.90
N VAL A 13 14.76 28.46 19.99
CA VAL A 13 14.06 29.41 19.11
C VAL A 13 14.11 30.79 19.77
N THR A 14 14.72 31.76 19.10
CA THR A 14 14.76 33.17 19.51
C THR A 14 13.93 34.03 18.59
N TYR A 15 13.33 35.07 19.15
CA TYR A 15 12.52 36.03 18.39
C TYR A 15 13.14 37.40 18.47
N GLU A 16 13.38 38.03 17.31
CA GLU A 16 13.79 39.43 17.22
C GLU A 16 12.70 40.27 16.54
N LYS A 17 12.50 41.48 17.04
CA LYS A 17 11.61 42.47 16.39
C LYS A 17 12.33 43.12 15.23
N ALA A 18 11.83 42.98 14.01
CA ALA A 18 12.32 43.65 12.83
C ALA A 18 11.20 44.47 12.15
N LEU A 19 11.58 45.57 11.57
CA LEU A 19 10.70 46.33 10.67
C LEU A 19 10.90 45.78 9.26
N VAL A 20 9.82 45.23 8.70
CA VAL A 20 9.82 44.65 7.35
C VAL A 20 8.77 45.34 6.49
N GLU A 21 8.97 45.38 5.19
CA GLU A 21 7.99 45.93 4.26
C GLU A 21 6.71 45.10 4.26
N ARG A 22 5.57 45.77 4.13
CA ARG A 22 4.26 45.10 4.10
C ARG A 22 4.15 44.27 2.81
N GLY A 23 4.09 42.97 2.95
CA GLY A 23 4.07 42.01 1.85
C GLY A 23 5.36 41.17 1.70
N SER A 24 6.43 41.49 2.45
CA SER A 24 7.67 40.70 2.48
C SER A 24 7.62 39.54 3.48
N LEU A 25 6.54 39.43 4.27
CA LEU A 25 6.36 38.33 5.19
C LEU A 25 5.98 37.06 4.40
N PRO A 26 6.68 35.95 4.62
CA PRO A 26 6.27 34.66 4.04
C PRO A 26 4.87 34.28 4.53
N SER A 27 4.16 33.52 3.71
CA SER A 27 2.90 32.92 4.14
C SER A 27 3.15 31.95 5.29
N GLU A 28 2.10 31.62 6.05
CA GLU A 28 2.17 30.59 7.12
C GLU A 28 2.81 29.31 6.59
N ALA A 29 2.36 28.82 5.42
CA ALA A 29 2.94 27.65 4.75
C ALA A 29 4.42 27.82 4.38
N GLY A 30 4.85 29.03 4.00
CA GLY A 30 6.26 29.33 3.74
C GLY A 30 7.11 29.30 5.01
N PHE A 31 6.56 29.75 6.13
CA PHE A 31 7.23 29.68 7.43
C PHE A 31 7.32 28.24 7.96
N GLU A 32 6.26 27.47 7.84
CA GLU A 32 6.28 26.04 8.18
C GLU A 32 7.34 25.29 7.37
N THR A 33 7.36 25.46 6.05
CA THR A 33 8.36 24.88 5.17
C THR A 33 9.79 25.24 5.60
N TYR A 34 10.03 26.50 5.97
CA TYR A 34 11.33 26.94 6.47
C TYR A 34 11.71 26.23 7.77
N LEU A 35 10.78 26.14 8.73
CA LEU A 35 11.01 25.46 10.01
C LEU A 35 11.35 23.99 9.80
N PHE A 36 10.59 23.27 8.99
CA PHE A 36 10.82 21.85 8.73
C PHE A 36 12.17 21.60 8.06
N ASN A 37 12.57 22.47 7.10
CA ASN A 37 13.89 22.39 6.48
C ASN A 37 15.03 22.63 7.47
N GLN A 38 14.83 23.44 8.52
CA GLN A 38 15.84 23.69 9.56
C GLN A 38 15.96 22.51 10.56
N ILE A 39 14.87 21.82 10.81
CA ILE A 39 14.85 20.66 11.71
C ILE A 39 15.61 19.48 11.10
N GLY A 40 15.58 19.33 9.76
CA GLY A 40 16.31 18.27 9.03
C GLY A 40 15.77 16.84 9.23
N GLU A 41 14.78 16.66 10.11
CA GLU A 41 14.18 15.34 10.40
C GLU A 41 12.93 15.04 9.57
N VAL A 42 12.42 16.06 8.87
CA VAL A 42 11.29 15.93 7.97
C VAL A 42 11.62 16.51 6.61
N MET A 43 11.07 15.92 5.59
CA MET A 43 11.17 16.40 4.21
C MET A 43 9.79 16.43 3.57
N LYS A 44 9.65 17.22 2.52
CA LYS A 44 8.46 17.22 1.69
C LYS A 44 8.63 16.17 0.60
N SER A 45 7.75 15.18 0.58
CA SER A 45 7.84 14.02 -0.29
C SER A 45 6.52 13.74 -0.98
N TYR A 46 6.58 13.03 -2.09
CA TYR A 46 5.43 12.39 -2.71
C TYR A 46 5.26 11.02 -2.07
N VAL A 47 4.11 10.81 -1.44
CA VAL A 47 3.79 9.59 -0.68
C VAL A 47 2.84 8.74 -1.49
N LEU A 48 3.24 7.49 -1.72
CA LEU A 48 2.43 6.48 -2.36
C LEU A 48 1.59 5.75 -1.31
N LYS A 49 0.28 5.70 -1.55
CA LYS A 49 -0.69 4.97 -0.72
C LYS A 49 -1.56 4.09 -1.60
N VAL A 50 -1.85 2.90 -1.13
CA VAL A 50 -2.80 1.96 -1.74
C VAL A 50 -3.89 1.67 -0.74
N ASP A 51 -5.15 1.95 -1.09
CA ASP A 51 -6.32 1.84 -0.20
C ASP A 51 -6.16 2.54 1.16
N GLY A 52 -5.32 3.60 1.17
CA GLY A 52 -4.98 4.38 2.37
C GLY A 52 -3.78 3.84 3.15
N GLU A 53 -3.25 2.68 2.82
CA GLU A 53 -2.04 2.12 3.41
C GLU A 53 -0.80 2.79 2.82
N PHE A 54 0.16 3.15 3.69
CA PHE A 54 1.43 3.75 3.31
C PHE A 54 2.36 2.70 2.70
N ILE A 55 2.80 2.92 1.46
CA ILE A 55 3.76 2.04 0.77
C ILE A 55 5.18 2.59 0.88
N GLY A 56 5.36 3.87 0.55
CA GLY A 56 6.64 4.53 0.60
C GLY A 56 6.52 5.99 0.13
N ALA A 57 7.66 6.65 -0.03
CA ALA A 57 7.71 8.04 -0.48
C ALA A 57 8.92 8.28 -1.38
N SER A 58 8.81 9.20 -2.34
CA SER A 58 9.93 9.69 -3.14
C SER A 58 9.95 11.22 -3.16
N ARG A 59 11.12 11.78 -3.44
CA ARG A 59 11.27 13.22 -3.71
C ARG A 59 10.82 13.58 -5.13
N ASP A 60 10.78 12.61 -6.01
CA ASP A 60 10.35 12.77 -7.39
C ASP A 60 9.06 11.97 -7.64
N LYS A 61 8.00 12.68 -7.99
CA LYS A 61 6.71 12.08 -8.34
C LYS A 61 6.81 11.17 -9.57
N ALA A 62 7.65 11.55 -10.52
CA ALA A 62 7.79 10.83 -11.77
C ALA A 62 8.38 9.43 -11.58
N GLU A 63 9.24 9.23 -10.57
CA GLU A 63 9.76 7.90 -10.21
C GLU A 63 8.65 6.97 -9.73
N LEU A 64 7.75 7.46 -8.86
CA LEU A 64 6.59 6.67 -8.40
C LEU A 64 5.61 6.38 -9.53
N GLU A 65 5.35 7.37 -10.40
CA GLU A 65 4.48 7.18 -11.56
C GLU A 65 5.08 6.18 -12.55
N ALA A 66 6.39 6.23 -12.81
CA ALA A 66 7.08 5.29 -13.68
C ALA A 66 7.03 3.85 -13.13
N MET A 67 7.31 3.65 -11.85
CA MET A 67 7.21 2.36 -11.19
C MET A 67 5.78 1.77 -11.30
N LEU A 68 4.74 2.59 -11.08
CA LEU A 68 3.35 2.15 -11.23
C LEU A 68 3.00 1.79 -12.68
N GLU A 69 3.53 2.50 -13.67
CA GLU A 69 3.35 2.15 -15.09
C GLU A 69 4.09 0.87 -15.46
N GLU A 70 5.29 0.63 -14.91
CA GLU A 70 6.02 -0.63 -15.11
C GLU A 70 5.24 -1.83 -14.55
N LEU A 71 4.54 -1.68 -13.43
CA LEU A 71 3.67 -2.72 -12.87
C LEU A 71 2.47 -3.03 -13.76
N LYS A 72 1.97 -2.08 -14.54
CA LYS A 72 0.88 -2.29 -15.51
C LYS A 72 1.36 -2.89 -16.82
N ALA A 73 2.63 -2.67 -17.19
CA ALA A 73 3.18 -3.05 -18.50
C ALA A 73 2.96 -4.53 -18.89
N PRO A 74 3.10 -5.53 -18.00
CA PRO A 74 2.84 -6.93 -18.31
C PRO A 74 1.39 -7.23 -18.73
N TYR A 75 0.44 -6.39 -18.35
CA TYR A 75 -0.99 -6.54 -18.62
C TYR A 75 -1.43 -5.82 -19.90
N MET A 76 -0.54 -5.00 -20.50
CA MET A 76 -0.80 -4.30 -21.75
C MET A 76 -0.54 -5.25 -22.92
N THR A 77 -1.58 -5.61 -23.64
CA THR A 77 -1.55 -6.44 -24.87
C THR A 77 -1.89 -5.59 -26.09
N GLU A 78 -1.79 -6.15 -27.30
CA GLU A 78 -2.18 -5.45 -28.54
C GLU A 78 -3.67 -5.02 -28.56
N ASN A 79 -4.52 -5.67 -27.76
CA ASN A 79 -5.96 -5.40 -27.69
C ASN A 79 -6.34 -4.58 -26.44
N THR A 80 -5.40 -4.33 -25.51
CA THR A 80 -5.68 -3.59 -24.28
C THR A 80 -5.73 -2.11 -24.57
N VAL A 81 -6.86 -1.48 -24.31
CA VAL A 81 -7.06 -0.03 -24.47
C VAL A 81 -6.57 0.71 -23.23
N GLU A 82 -6.82 0.14 -22.05
CA GLU A 82 -6.48 0.75 -20.75
C GLU A 82 -6.19 -0.35 -19.73
N ALA A 83 -5.19 -0.09 -18.89
CA ALA A 83 -4.87 -0.91 -17.71
C ALA A 83 -4.87 -0.02 -16.48
N ASP A 84 -5.64 -0.40 -15.47
CA ASP A 84 -5.74 0.36 -14.24
C ASP A 84 -5.70 -0.57 -13.02
N PHE A 85 -5.37 -0.02 -11.86
CA PHE A 85 -5.37 -0.80 -10.63
C PHE A 85 -6.80 -0.98 -10.09
N THR A 86 -7.08 -2.14 -9.51
CA THR A 86 -8.36 -2.39 -8.84
C THR A 86 -8.47 -1.68 -7.50
N SER A 87 -7.32 -1.43 -6.85
CA SER A 87 -7.18 -0.71 -5.60
C SER A 87 -7.07 0.80 -5.84
N ASN A 88 -7.42 1.60 -4.82
CA ASN A 88 -7.29 3.06 -4.86
C ASN A 88 -5.83 3.47 -4.63
N VAL A 89 -5.08 3.68 -5.72
CA VAL A 89 -3.69 4.12 -5.70
C VAL A 89 -3.63 5.65 -5.74
N VAL A 90 -3.02 6.25 -4.73
CA VAL A 90 -2.93 7.71 -4.60
C VAL A 90 -1.51 8.15 -4.28
N ILE A 91 -1.03 9.18 -4.98
CA ILE A 91 0.21 9.88 -4.67
C ILE A 91 -0.15 11.25 -4.09
N THR A 92 0.18 11.47 -2.82
CA THR A 92 -0.03 12.74 -2.12
C THR A 92 1.29 13.46 -1.93
N HIS A 93 1.27 14.80 -1.76
CA HIS A 93 2.47 15.60 -1.51
C HIS A 93 2.41 16.15 -0.09
N GLU A 94 3.13 15.52 0.82
CA GLU A 94 3.06 15.79 2.27
C GLU A 94 4.43 15.75 2.94
N TYR A 95 4.50 16.18 4.20
CA TYR A 95 5.72 16.07 5.00
C TYR A 95 5.87 14.66 5.54
N THR A 96 7.07 14.11 5.37
CA THR A 96 7.43 12.76 5.87
C THR A 96 8.69 12.86 6.72
N PRO A 97 8.93 11.92 7.66
CA PRO A 97 10.23 11.75 8.30
C PRO A 97 11.34 11.59 7.25
N SER A 98 12.54 12.06 7.55
CA SER A 98 13.68 11.96 6.63
C SER A 98 14.18 10.53 6.41
N ASP A 99 13.85 9.64 7.33
CA ASP A 99 14.14 8.20 7.30
C ASP A 99 12.99 7.34 6.75
N VAL A 100 11.98 7.98 6.16
CA VAL A 100 10.87 7.26 5.52
C VAL A 100 11.40 6.37 4.38
N ARG A 101 10.72 5.24 4.15
CA ARG A 101 11.04 4.34 3.04
C ARG A 101 11.03 5.09 1.72
N GLN A 102 12.19 5.12 1.04
CA GLN A 102 12.42 5.80 -0.23
C GLN A 102 12.95 4.84 -1.31
N ASP A 103 13.18 3.57 -0.99
CA ASP A 103 13.66 2.56 -1.91
C ASP A 103 12.52 2.09 -2.82
N LEU A 104 12.65 2.31 -4.12
CA LEU A 104 11.64 1.94 -5.12
C LEU A 104 11.52 0.42 -5.26
N ASP A 105 12.65 -0.30 -5.17
CA ASP A 105 12.66 -1.76 -5.28
C ASP A 105 11.91 -2.40 -4.09
N GLU A 106 12.05 -1.82 -2.89
CA GLU A 106 11.26 -2.25 -1.72
C GLU A 106 9.77 -1.95 -1.90
N MET A 107 9.40 -0.78 -2.45
CA MET A 107 8.01 -0.44 -2.74
C MET A 107 7.41 -1.38 -3.79
N GLU A 108 8.14 -1.66 -4.86
CA GLU A 108 7.72 -2.60 -5.90
C GLU A 108 7.54 -4.01 -5.33
N ALA A 109 8.47 -4.47 -4.48
CA ALA A 109 8.36 -5.76 -3.81
C ALA A 109 7.07 -5.87 -2.97
N ILE A 110 6.73 -4.83 -2.20
CA ILE A 110 5.49 -4.79 -1.42
C ILE A 110 4.26 -4.83 -2.33
N LEU A 111 4.26 -4.06 -3.42
CA LEU A 111 3.12 -3.97 -4.35
C LEU A 111 2.89 -5.27 -5.13
N THR A 112 3.95 -6.05 -5.36
CA THR A 112 3.91 -7.34 -6.08
C THR A 112 3.82 -8.55 -5.15
N GLU A 113 3.97 -8.37 -3.84
CA GLU A 113 3.84 -9.44 -2.87
C GLU A 113 2.43 -10.02 -2.87
N ASN A 114 2.33 -11.33 -2.83
CA ASN A 114 1.04 -11.99 -2.68
C ASN A 114 0.56 -11.88 -1.23
N THR A 115 -0.65 -11.41 -1.07
CA THR A 115 -1.34 -11.38 0.22
C THR A 115 -2.30 -12.56 0.33
N SER A 116 -2.52 -13.04 1.56
CA SER A 116 -3.51 -14.10 1.79
C SER A 116 -4.91 -13.50 1.84
N GLY A 117 -5.71 -13.79 0.83
CA GLY A 117 -7.15 -13.53 0.81
C GLY A 117 -7.96 -14.74 1.28
N GLN A 118 -9.27 -14.59 1.27
CA GLN A 118 -10.22 -15.69 1.44
C GLN A 118 -11.14 -15.72 0.23
N THR A 119 -11.30 -16.91 -0.35
CA THR A 119 -12.29 -17.15 -1.40
C THR A 119 -13.16 -18.32 -1.04
N VAL A 120 -14.30 -18.45 -1.72
CA VAL A 120 -15.24 -19.55 -1.50
C VAL A 120 -15.07 -20.58 -2.61
N TYR A 121 -14.71 -21.80 -2.23
CA TYR A 121 -14.58 -22.93 -3.13
C TYR A 121 -15.81 -23.84 -3.03
N GLU A 122 -16.37 -24.23 -4.16
CA GLU A 122 -17.45 -25.22 -4.25
C GLU A 122 -16.85 -26.61 -4.46
N VAL A 123 -17.09 -27.53 -3.49
CA VAL A 123 -16.55 -28.87 -3.48
C VAL A 123 -17.03 -29.67 -4.71
N GLN A 124 -16.08 -30.21 -5.44
CA GLN A 124 -16.28 -30.99 -6.64
C GLN A 124 -16.24 -32.53 -6.35
N LYS A 125 -16.68 -33.32 -7.34
CA LYS A 125 -16.60 -34.77 -7.24
C LYS A 125 -15.14 -35.26 -7.17
N GLY A 126 -14.79 -35.91 -6.10
CA GLY A 126 -13.46 -36.50 -5.87
C GLY A 126 -12.59 -35.66 -4.92
N ASP A 127 -13.07 -34.50 -4.50
CA ASP A 127 -12.36 -33.70 -3.51
C ASP A 127 -12.36 -34.33 -2.15
N THR A 128 -11.27 -34.13 -1.45
CA THR A 128 -11.13 -34.46 -0.02
C THR A 128 -10.63 -33.21 0.71
N PHE A 129 -11.00 -33.09 1.99
CA PHE A 129 -10.59 -31.98 2.82
C PHE A 129 -9.05 -31.80 2.83
N MET A 130 -8.32 -32.91 2.92
CA MET A 130 -6.84 -32.89 2.89
C MET A 130 -6.30 -32.45 1.52
N ALA A 131 -6.88 -32.92 0.41
CA ALA A 131 -6.42 -32.54 -0.93
C ALA A 131 -6.65 -31.03 -1.19
N LEU A 132 -7.81 -30.51 -0.76
CA LEU A 132 -8.13 -29.09 -0.87
C LEU A 132 -7.21 -28.22 -0.01
N ALA A 133 -6.87 -28.66 1.21
CA ALA A 133 -5.90 -27.97 2.04
C ALA A 133 -4.54 -27.86 1.32
N PHE A 134 -3.99 -28.97 0.87
CA PHE A 134 -2.68 -28.97 0.19
C PHE A 134 -2.69 -28.23 -1.16
N ALA A 135 -3.78 -28.28 -1.92
CA ALA A 135 -3.88 -27.58 -3.20
C ALA A 135 -3.90 -26.04 -3.04
N ASN A 136 -4.20 -25.54 -1.85
CA ASN A 136 -4.24 -24.14 -1.52
C ASN A 136 -3.17 -23.73 -0.49
N ASP A 137 -2.08 -24.47 -0.42
CA ASP A 137 -0.94 -24.25 0.48
C ASP A 137 -1.35 -24.04 1.96
N MET A 138 -2.37 -24.80 2.38
CA MET A 138 -2.91 -24.75 3.74
C MET A 138 -2.64 -26.05 4.48
N THR A 139 -2.49 -25.93 5.78
CA THR A 139 -2.62 -27.08 6.68
C THR A 139 -4.09 -27.46 6.87
N MET A 140 -4.37 -28.70 7.25
CA MET A 140 -5.74 -29.12 7.58
C MET A 140 -6.36 -28.31 8.71
N SER A 141 -5.54 -27.90 9.69
CA SER A 141 -5.99 -27.08 10.82
C SER A 141 -6.36 -25.66 10.40
N GLU A 142 -5.66 -25.07 9.43
CA GLU A 142 -5.99 -23.76 8.88
C GLU A 142 -7.29 -23.80 8.08
N LEU A 143 -7.47 -24.82 7.23
CA LEU A 143 -8.72 -25.00 6.48
C LEU A 143 -9.91 -25.27 7.43
N GLU A 144 -9.72 -26.04 8.50
CA GLU A 144 -10.74 -26.27 9.53
C GLU A 144 -11.10 -24.99 10.28
N ALA A 145 -10.11 -24.18 10.63
CA ALA A 145 -10.31 -22.90 11.31
C ALA A 145 -11.10 -21.88 10.46
N LEU A 146 -10.92 -21.90 9.13
CA LEU A 146 -11.69 -21.08 8.19
C LEU A 146 -13.13 -21.59 8.00
N ASN A 147 -13.41 -22.85 8.38
CA ASN A 147 -14.68 -23.54 8.15
C ASN A 147 -15.23 -24.18 9.43
N PRO A 148 -15.53 -23.42 10.47
CA PRO A 148 -15.98 -23.96 11.74
C PRO A 148 -17.28 -24.72 11.57
N GLY A 149 -17.33 -25.94 12.12
CA GLY A 149 -18.52 -26.81 12.12
C GLY A 149 -18.67 -27.73 10.91
N ILE A 150 -17.68 -27.76 10.02
CA ILE A 150 -17.65 -28.73 8.91
C ILE A 150 -17.08 -30.05 9.39
N ASP A 151 -17.71 -31.17 8.92
CA ASP A 151 -17.15 -32.50 9.13
C ASP A 151 -16.04 -32.76 8.10
N ILE A 152 -14.77 -32.70 8.56
CA ILE A 152 -13.58 -32.88 7.72
C ILE A 152 -13.48 -34.23 7.04
N ASN A 153 -14.20 -35.25 7.57
CA ASN A 153 -14.24 -36.60 7.01
C ASN A 153 -15.36 -36.79 5.99
N ARG A 154 -16.25 -35.81 5.85
CA ARG A 154 -17.44 -35.94 5.01
C ARG A 154 -17.77 -34.62 4.29
N LEU A 155 -17.20 -34.45 3.12
CA LEU A 155 -17.55 -33.36 2.20
C LEU A 155 -18.70 -33.80 1.28
N TYR A 156 -19.54 -32.84 0.92
CA TYR A 156 -20.61 -33.03 -0.04
C TYR A 156 -20.31 -32.22 -1.32
N ILE A 157 -20.59 -32.80 -2.48
CA ILE A 157 -20.49 -32.05 -3.76
C ILE A 157 -21.43 -30.83 -3.70
N GLY A 158 -20.93 -29.67 -4.08
CA GLY A 158 -21.64 -28.40 -3.99
C GLY A 158 -21.56 -27.71 -2.61
N GLN A 159 -20.86 -28.32 -1.63
CA GLN A 159 -20.60 -27.68 -0.36
C GLN A 159 -19.63 -26.50 -0.55
N LEU A 160 -19.92 -25.37 0.08
CA LEU A 160 -19.05 -24.21 0.05
C LEU A 160 -18.03 -24.27 1.18
N LEU A 161 -16.76 -24.09 0.85
CA LEU A 161 -15.64 -24.00 1.76
C LEU A 161 -14.93 -22.66 1.59
N ASN A 162 -14.60 -22.01 2.69
CA ASN A 162 -13.69 -20.89 2.67
C ASN A 162 -12.25 -21.42 2.58
N ILE A 163 -11.53 -21.02 1.57
CA ILE A 163 -10.12 -21.36 1.38
C ILE A 163 -9.27 -20.08 1.37
N LYS A 164 -7.98 -20.18 1.70
CA LYS A 164 -7.03 -19.11 1.44
C LYS A 164 -6.77 -19.05 -0.06
N GLU A 165 -6.65 -17.87 -0.57
CA GLU A 165 -6.21 -17.58 -1.92
C GLU A 165 -5.05 -16.57 -1.83
N GLU A 166 -3.97 -16.82 -2.55
CA GLU A 166 -2.94 -15.83 -2.74
C GLU A 166 -3.42 -14.84 -3.79
N ILE A 167 -3.62 -13.61 -3.37
CA ILE A 167 -3.98 -12.50 -4.26
C ILE A 167 -2.83 -11.49 -4.27
N PRO A 168 -2.46 -10.91 -5.42
CA PRO A 168 -1.49 -9.82 -5.45
C PRO A 168 -1.99 -8.66 -4.59
N PHE A 169 -1.09 -8.03 -3.82
CA PHE A 169 -1.43 -6.85 -3.03
C PHE A 169 -2.01 -5.75 -3.93
N LEU A 170 -1.42 -5.58 -5.10
CA LEU A 170 -1.90 -4.66 -6.13
C LEU A 170 -2.29 -5.43 -7.40
N SER A 171 -3.57 -5.48 -7.71
CA SER A 171 -4.10 -6.14 -8.90
C SER A 171 -4.42 -5.14 -10.00
N VAL A 172 -4.20 -5.55 -11.26
CA VAL A 172 -4.47 -4.75 -12.45
C VAL A 172 -5.68 -5.30 -13.18
N GLN A 173 -6.60 -4.42 -13.55
CA GLN A 173 -7.71 -4.71 -14.47
C GLN A 173 -7.45 -4.06 -15.82
N THR A 174 -7.87 -4.72 -16.88
CA THR A 174 -7.72 -4.24 -18.26
C THR A 174 -9.05 -4.06 -18.93
N VAL A 175 -9.12 -3.09 -19.82
CA VAL A 175 -10.25 -2.87 -20.73
C VAL A 175 -9.77 -3.19 -22.15
N GLU A 176 -10.48 -4.07 -22.83
CA GLU A 176 -10.25 -4.46 -24.23
C GLU A 176 -11.18 -3.68 -25.19
#